data_2cf5ad435b16f6cfda1e8dd474868e7a
#
_entry.id   2cf5ad435b16f6cfda1e8dd474868e7a
#
_cell.length_a   1.000
_cell.length_b   1.000
_cell.length_c   1.000
_cell.angle_alpha   90.00
_cell.angle_beta   90.00
_cell.angle_gamma   90.00
#
_symmetry.space_group_name_H-M   'P 1'
#
loop_
_entity.id
_entity.type
_entity.pdbx_description
1 polymer ?
#
loop_
_entity_poly.entity_id
_entity_poly.type
_entity_poly.pdbx_seq_one_letter_code
_entity_poly.pdbx_strand_id
1 'polypeptide(L)'
;MNHDVFISYSSKNSAAAQAICHQLEDNNIKCWMAPRDIPVGAKYASVITQAIKECKAVVLVFSEYSAISPWVESEINIAFSNRKPIVPYKIDTTPLENYDEFYLMLNNRHWIEAYPDFKTRFADLVTVISNLVGAKTSNVTKPTPAPAKTYKVGDYYNDGVREGVVFEVSADGRHGKIVSMKQSAERLQWSSDYAEQKQLIGIDSETNGAYNMAKVKTISGWRSKYPAFKWCADLGEGWYLPSIEELKVFTLNTAVHDAVNRTLIARGGTKLYDRGEWRGYWSSTEDNRKVLFGEFCAWNVYMYRVLTLNTSKSGNNYVRAVSAF
;
A
#
# COMPACT_ATOMS: atom_id res chain seq x y z
N MET A 1 18.24 -8.10 29.93
CA MET A 1 18.07 -6.84 29.15
C MET A 1 16.71 -6.26 29.51
N ASN A 2 16.56 -4.95 29.70
CA ASN A 2 15.26 -4.39 30.18
C ASN A 2 14.48 -3.81 28.99
N HIS A 3 13.82 -4.66 28.21
CA HIS A 3 12.95 -4.27 27.10
C HIS A 3 11.60 -5.00 27.21
N ASP A 4 10.58 -4.39 26.66
CA ASP A 4 9.20 -4.90 26.69
C ASP A 4 8.87 -5.69 25.42
N VAL A 5 9.36 -5.24 24.28
CA VAL A 5 9.00 -5.76 22.96
C VAL A 5 10.24 -6.14 22.16
N PHE A 6 10.18 -7.30 21.52
CA PHE A 6 11.11 -7.71 20.47
C PHE A 6 10.48 -7.46 19.10
N ILE A 7 11.20 -6.80 18.19
CA ILE A 7 10.73 -6.55 16.82
C ILE A 7 11.46 -7.50 15.86
N SER A 8 10.70 -8.45 15.31
CA SER A 8 11.17 -9.39 14.29
C SER A 8 10.84 -8.88 12.90
N TYR A 9 11.83 -8.79 12.01
CA TYR A 9 11.66 -8.25 10.67
C TYR A 9 12.75 -8.72 9.71
N SER A 10 12.46 -8.70 8.42
CA SER A 10 13.49 -8.84 7.38
C SER A 10 14.30 -7.56 7.22
N SER A 11 15.61 -7.66 7.03
CA SER A 11 16.48 -6.49 6.75
C SER A 11 15.98 -5.63 5.58
N LYS A 12 15.23 -6.20 4.65
CA LYS A 12 14.57 -5.48 3.55
C LYS A 12 13.44 -4.54 4.02
N ASN A 13 12.90 -4.77 5.21
CA ASN A 13 11.85 -3.97 5.84
C ASN A 13 12.39 -3.05 6.95
N SER A 14 13.69 -2.76 6.94
CA SER A 14 14.37 -1.98 8.00
C SER A 14 13.70 -0.62 8.28
N ALA A 15 13.27 0.10 7.24
CA ALA A 15 12.60 1.39 7.39
C ALA A 15 11.26 1.27 8.15
N ALA A 16 10.46 0.25 7.85
CA ALA A 16 9.20 0.00 8.55
C ALA A 16 9.46 -0.42 10.00
N ALA A 17 10.41 -1.33 10.24
CA ALA A 17 10.76 -1.79 11.57
C ALA A 17 11.29 -0.65 12.47
N GLN A 18 12.11 0.25 11.94
CA GLN A 18 12.59 1.42 12.65
C GLN A 18 11.45 2.38 13.01
N ALA A 19 10.54 2.65 12.07
CA ALA A 19 9.40 3.52 12.33
C ALA A 19 8.45 2.93 13.38
N ILE A 20 8.21 1.61 13.35
CA ILE A 20 7.44 0.90 14.39
C ILE A 20 8.15 1.01 15.75
N CYS A 21 9.46 0.80 15.77
CA CYS A 21 10.27 0.92 16.98
C CYS A 21 10.16 2.30 17.62
N HIS A 22 10.39 3.36 16.84
CA HIS A 22 10.27 4.74 17.30
C HIS A 22 8.85 5.01 17.82
N GLN A 23 7.81 4.57 17.10
CA GLN A 23 6.43 4.78 17.53
C GLN A 23 6.11 4.12 18.87
N LEU A 24 6.65 2.94 19.14
CA LEU A 24 6.49 2.25 20.41
C LEU A 24 7.30 2.93 21.51
N GLU A 25 8.55 3.31 21.24
CA GLU A 25 9.44 3.98 22.18
C GLU A 25 8.92 5.38 22.58
N ASP A 26 8.33 6.14 21.65
CA ASP A 26 7.63 7.41 21.90
C ASP A 26 6.44 7.26 22.86
N ASN A 27 5.90 6.03 22.95
CA ASN A 27 4.85 5.68 23.90
C ASN A 27 5.38 4.93 25.15
N ASN A 28 6.65 5.11 25.48
CA ASN A 28 7.32 4.52 26.65
C ASN A 28 7.36 2.98 26.67
N ILE A 29 7.29 2.34 25.53
CA ILE A 29 7.43 0.89 25.36
C ILE A 29 8.85 0.62 24.88
N LYS A 30 9.66 -0.01 25.70
CA LYS A 30 11.06 -0.29 25.36
C LYS A 30 11.16 -1.41 24.33
N CYS A 31 11.77 -1.11 23.19
CA CYS A 31 11.93 -2.06 22.10
C CYS A 31 13.35 -2.61 22.01
N TRP A 32 13.44 -3.83 21.50
CA TRP A 32 14.69 -4.48 21.10
C TRP A 32 14.60 -4.92 19.64
N MET A 33 15.60 -4.58 18.83
CA MET A 33 15.69 -4.99 17.43
C MET A 33 17.14 -5.19 16.98
N ALA A 34 17.40 -6.22 16.19
CA ALA A 34 18.70 -6.42 15.55
C ALA A 34 18.86 -5.48 14.33
N PRO A 35 20.07 -5.01 13.98
CA PRO A 35 21.32 -5.17 14.75
C PRO A 35 21.53 -4.09 15.82
N ARG A 36 20.60 -3.12 15.97
CA ARG A 36 20.73 -1.93 16.85
C ARG A 36 21.17 -2.29 18.27
N ASP A 37 20.53 -3.32 18.83
CA ASP A 37 20.65 -3.64 20.26
C ASP A 37 21.57 -4.84 20.54
N ILE A 38 22.32 -5.29 19.53
CA ILE A 38 23.32 -6.37 19.68
C ILE A 38 24.64 -5.76 20.14
N PRO A 39 25.20 -6.20 21.31
CA PRO A 39 26.48 -5.72 21.76
C PRO A 39 27.61 -6.14 20.81
N VAL A 40 28.58 -5.25 20.60
CA VAL A 40 29.76 -5.53 19.77
C VAL A 40 30.51 -6.75 20.31
N GLY A 41 30.84 -7.70 19.44
CA GLY A 41 31.57 -8.92 19.81
C GLY A 41 30.69 -10.04 20.40
N ALA A 42 29.38 -9.82 20.58
CA ALA A 42 28.50 -10.86 21.10
C ALA A 42 28.15 -11.92 20.03
N LYS A 43 27.82 -13.14 20.49
CA LYS A 43 27.32 -14.20 19.61
C LYS A 43 25.88 -13.88 19.19
N TYR A 44 25.70 -13.52 17.92
CA TYR A 44 24.47 -12.99 17.33
C TYR A 44 23.21 -13.80 17.70
N ALA A 45 23.21 -15.10 17.38
CA ALA A 45 22.06 -15.98 17.65
C ALA A 45 21.72 -16.12 19.15
N SER A 46 22.73 -16.13 20.02
CA SER A 46 22.55 -16.25 21.47
C SER A 46 21.88 -15.01 22.05
N VAL A 47 22.29 -13.81 21.61
CA VAL A 47 21.73 -12.54 22.08
C VAL A 47 20.28 -12.39 21.63
N ILE A 48 19.97 -12.71 20.38
CA ILE A 48 18.61 -12.69 19.84
C ILE A 48 17.70 -13.65 20.64
N THR A 49 18.15 -14.89 20.82
CA THR A 49 17.38 -15.90 21.58
C THR A 49 17.07 -15.40 22.99
N GLN A 50 18.05 -14.80 23.66
CA GLN A 50 17.86 -14.25 25.00
C GLN A 50 16.89 -13.07 24.99
N ALA A 51 17.03 -12.16 24.03
CA ALA A 51 16.13 -11.00 23.89
C ALA A 51 14.67 -11.44 23.70
N ILE A 52 14.41 -12.44 22.85
CA ILE A 52 13.06 -13.01 22.67
C ILE A 52 12.54 -13.65 23.97
N LYS A 53 13.37 -14.37 24.69
CA LYS A 53 12.97 -14.98 25.97
C LYS A 53 12.65 -13.96 27.05
N GLU A 54 13.32 -12.84 27.07
CA GLU A 54 13.14 -11.78 28.07
C GLU A 54 12.02 -10.79 27.75
N CYS A 55 11.61 -10.65 26.48
CA CYS A 55 10.54 -9.72 26.11
C CYS A 55 9.18 -10.17 26.64
N LYS A 56 8.26 -9.22 26.77
CA LYS A 56 6.85 -9.46 27.13
C LYS A 56 5.98 -9.79 25.90
N ALA A 57 6.33 -9.22 24.74
CA ALA A 57 5.64 -9.46 23.48
C ALA A 57 6.60 -9.37 22.30
N VAL A 58 6.23 -9.99 21.17
CA VAL A 58 6.95 -9.91 19.90
C VAL A 58 6.06 -9.23 18.86
N VAL A 59 6.59 -8.25 18.16
CA VAL A 59 5.97 -7.68 16.96
C VAL A 59 6.65 -8.31 15.74
N LEU A 60 5.88 -8.98 14.90
CA LEU A 60 6.33 -9.51 13.63
C LEU A 60 5.95 -8.51 12.53
N VAL A 61 6.94 -7.88 11.91
CA VAL A 61 6.74 -7.09 10.69
C VAL A 61 6.63 -8.05 9.50
N PHE A 62 5.40 -8.43 9.16
CA PHE A 62 5.14 -9.45 8.15
C PHE A 62 5.05 -8.84 6.75
N SER A 63 5.78 -9.44 5.81
CA SER A 63 5.84 -9.08 4.40
C SER A 63 6.34 -10.27 3.57
N GLU A 64 6.35 -10.15 2.24
CA GLU A 64 6.97 -11.14 1.35
C GLU A 64 8.42 -11.47 1.74
N TYR A 65 9.19 -10.46 2.19
CA TYR A 65 10.59 -10.64 2.59
C TYR A 65 10.75 -11.30 3.96
N SER A 66 9.87 -11.03 4.91
CA SER A 66 9.91 -11.68 6.21
C SER A 66 9.41 -13.11 6.14
N ALA A 67 8.43 -13.38 5.29
CA ALA A 67 7.83 -14.70 5.10
C ALA A 67 8.82 -15.75 4.53
N ILE A 68 9.84 -15.31 3.79
CA ILE A 68 10.89 -16.19 3.23
C ILE A 68 12.21 -16.10 3.99
N SER A 69 12.26 -15.40 5.12
CA SER A 69 13.48 -15.18 5.88
C SER A 69 13.70 -16.29 6.93
N PRO A 70 14.73 -17.14 6.81
CA PRO A 70 15.01 -18.17 7.83
C PRO A 70 15.31 -17.60 9.21
N TRP A 71 15.81 -16.35 9.28
CA TRP A 71 16.05 -15.67 10.55
C TRP A 71 14.74 -15.28 11.22
N VAL A 72 13.82 -14.65 10.48
CA VAL A 72 12.49 -14.27 11.00
C VAL A 72 11.70 -15.51 11.41
N GLU A 73 11.72 -16.55 10.60
CA GLU A 73 11.12 -17.86 10.94
C GLU A 73 11.67 -18.42 12.26
N SER A 74 12.99 -18.44 12.41
CA SER A 74 13.64 -18.91 13.64
C SER A 74 13.25 -18.07 14.86
N GLU A 75 13.18 -16.74 14.72
CA GLU A 75 12.76 -15.82 15.78
C GLU A 75 11.32 -16.08 16.23
N ILE A 76 10.41 -16.26 15.27
CA ILE A 76 9.00 -16.53 15.53
C ILE A 76 8.82 -17.93 16.15
N ASN A 77 9.57 -18.93 15.70
CA ASN A 77 9.59 -20.26 16.32
C ASN A 77 10.05 -20.21 17.79
N ILE A 78 11.10 -19.42 18.09
CA ILE A 78 11.57 -19.22 19.48
C ILE A 78 10.49 -18.52 20.29
N ALA A 79 9.86 -17.48 19.77
CA ALA A 79 8.79 -16.76 20.44
C ALA A 79 7.59 -17.67 20.73
N PHE A 80 7.16 -18.43 19.74
CA PHE A 80 6.05 -19.38 19.85
C PHE A 80 6.32 -20.47 20.91
N SER A 81 7.49 -21.10 20.85
CA SER A 81 7.91 -22.14 21.79
C SER A 81 8.03 -21.61 23.22
N ASN A 82 8.34 -20.35 23.42
CA ASN A 82 8.38 -19.69 24.72
C ASN A 82 7.05 -19.04 25.13
N ARG A 83 5.95 -19.33 24.40
CA ARG A 83 4.58 -18.84 24.65
C ARG A 83 4.50 -17.30 24.71
N LYS A 84 5.35 -16.61 23.95
CA LYS A 84 5.28 -15.15 23.88
C LYS A 84 4.07 -14.72 23.07
N PRO A 85 3.35 -13.69 23.50
CA PRO A 85 2.38 -13.02 22.64
C PRO A 85 3.07 -12.53 21.37
N ILE A 86 2.60 -12.95 20.20
CA ILE A 86 3.08 -12.49 18.90
C ILE A 86 1.98 -11.64 18.29
N VAL A 87 2.31 -10.41 17.91
CA VAL A 87 1.43 -9.46 17.23
C VAL A 87 1.91 -9.32 15.79
N PRO A 88 1.22 -9.98 14.83
CA PRO A 88 1.56 -9.86 13.42
C PRO A 88 1.11 -8.49 12.89
N TYR A 89 2.08 -7.73 12.39
CA TYR A 89 1.89 -6.42 11.76
C TYR A 89 2.21 -6.55 10.28
N LYS A 90 1.17 -6.69 9.46
CA LYS A 90 1.27 -6.99 8.03
C LYS A 90 1.40 -5.71 7.23
N ILE A 91 2.51 -5.54 6.54
CA ILE A 91 2.85 -4.30 5.83
C ILE A 91 2.68 -4.37 4.31
N ASP A 92 2.29 -5.53 3.79
CA ASP A 92 1.95 -5.74 2.37
C ASP A 92 0.84 -6.78 2.23
N THR A 93 0.48 -7.12 0.99
CA THR A 93 -0.63 -8.04 0.69
C THR A 93 -0.23 -9.52 0.69
N THR A 94 0.96 -9.87 1.18
CA THR A 94 1.46 -11.26 1.18
C THR A 94 0.48 -12.21 1.88
N PRO A 95 -0.01 -13.25 1.19
CA PRO A 95 -0.93 -14.20 1.81
C PRO A 95 -0.18 -15.12 2.78
N LEU A 96 -0.74 -15.30 3.98
CA LEU A 96 -0.17 -16.18 4.99
C LEU A 96 -0.22 -17.66 4.55
N GLU A 97 -1.22 -18.01 3.79
CA GLU A 97 -1.54 -19.39 3.36
C GLU A 97 -0.45 -20.02 2.50
N ASN A 98 0.44 -19.22 1.95
CA ASN A 98 1.57 -19.69 1.13
C ASN A 98 2.80 -20.07 1.96
N TYR A 99 2.74 -19.95 3.30
CA TYR A 99 3.89 -20.13 4.19
C TYR A 99 3.50 -21.02 5.39
N ASP A 100 3.61 -22.33 5.21
CA ASP A 100 3.11 -23.34 6.15
C ASP A 100 3.63 -23.15 7.59
N GLU A 101 4.91 -22.80 7.77
CA GLU A 101 5.52 -22.59 9.07
C GLU A 101 4.88 -21.43 9.83
N PHE A 102 4.65 -20.29 9.14
CA PHE A 102 3.96 -19.14 9.72
C PHE A 102 2.47 -19.41 9.89
N TYR A 103 1.86 -20.13 8.94
CA TYR A 103 0.45 -20.45 8.99
C TYR A 103 0.11 -21.27 10.24
N LEU A 104 0.88 -22.30 10.55
CA LEU A 104 0.68 -23.12 11.75
C LEU A 104 0.74 -22.32 13.06
N MET A 105 1.55 -21.29 13.12
CA MET A 105 1.76 -20.48 14.33
C MET A 105 0.82 -19.30 14.45
N LEU A 106 0.34 -18.76 13.32
CA LEU A 106 -0.25 -17.42 13.26
C LEU A 106 -1.66 -17.36 12.68
N ASN A 107 -2.20 -18.45 12.09
CA ASN A 107 -3.52 -18.47 11.47
C ASN A 107 -4.69 -18.09 12.41
N ASN A 108 -4.53 -18.39 13.71
CA ASN A 108 -5.52 -18.07 14.74
C ASN A 108 -5.22 -16.77 15.49
N ARG A 109 -4.30 -15.93 14.99
CA ARG A 109 -3.96 -14.65 15.60
C ARG A 109 -4.78 -13.52 14.95
N HIS A 110 -5.02 -12.49 15.72
CA HIS A 110 -5.56 -11.25 15.16
C HIS A 110 -4.42 -10.45 14.54
N TRP A 111 -4.53 -10.16 13.25
CA TRP A 111 -3.53 -9.44 12.47
C TRP A 111 -3.84 -7.95 12.43
N ILE A 112 -2.81 -7.12 12.52
CA ILE A 112 -2.92 -5.70 12.18
C ILE A 112 -2.52 -5.55 10.72
N GLU A 113 -3.50 -5.40 9.84
CA GLU A 113 -3.26 -5.17 8.42
C GLU A 113 -2.93 -3.70 8.19
N ALA A 114 -1.66 -3.41 7.94
CA ALA A 114 -1.09 -2.07 7.88
C ALA A 114 -0.52 -1.75 6.48
N TYR A 115 -1.25 -2.11 5.44
CA TYR A 115 -0.91 -1.79 4.06
C TYR A 115 -2.07 -1.01 3.41
N PRO A 116 -1.82 -0.20 2.39
CA PRO A 116 -0.54 0.01 1.70
C PRO A 116 0.45 0.92 2.43
N ASP A 117 0.04 1.64 3.47
CA ASP A 117 0.92 2.47 4.30
C ASP A 117 0.95 1.94 5.74
N PHE A 118 2.08 1.36 6.11
CA PHE A 118 2.27 0.73 7.43
C PHE A 118 2.15 1.70 8.61
N LYS A 119 2.21 3.01 8.39
CA LYS A 119 2.08 4.03 9.46
C LYS A 119 0.64 4.23 9.92
N THR A 120 -0.33 3.91 9.08
CA THR A 120 -1.75 4.17 9.34
C THR A 120 -2.31 3.41 10.54
N ARG A 121 -1.69 2.29 10.93
CA ARG A 121 -2.14 1.41 12.01
C ARG A 121 -1.24 1.47 13.26
N PHE A 122 -0.38 2.49 13.37
CA PHE A 122 0.50 2.65 14.53
C PHE A 122 -0.27 2.80 15.86
N ALA A 123 -1.37 3.53 15.86
CA ALA A 123 -2.20 3.70 17.06
C ALA A 123 -2.78 2.38 17.56
N ASP A 124 -3.19 1.50 16.64
CA ASP A 124 -3.70 0.16 16.98
C ASP A 124 -2.58 -0.71 17.57
N LEU A 125 -1.40 -0.67 16.95
CA LEU A 125 -0.23 -1.40 17.45
C LEU A 125 0.15 -0.96 18.86
N VAL A 126 0.26 0.36 19.08
CA VAL A 126 0.56 0.92 20.40
C VAL A 126 -0.47 0.48 21.44
N THR A 127 -1.76 0.51 21.10
CA THR A 127 -2.83 0.10 21.98
C THR A 127 -2.71 -1.38 22.37
N VAL A 128 -2.54 -2.25 21.37
CA VAL A 128 -2.42 -3.70 21.59
C VAL A 128 -1.18 -4.03 22.43
N ILE A 129 -0.05 -3.44 22.08
CA ILE A 129 1.21 -3.70 22.80
C ILE A 129 1.17 -3.14 24.22
N SER A 130 0.66 -1.93 24.45
CA SER A 130 0.51 -1.35 25.79
C SER A 130 -0.27 -2.26 26.72
N ASN A 131 -1.36 -2.85 26.22
CA ASN A 131 -2.16 -3.81 26.99
C ASN A 131 -1.38 -5.09 27.33
N LEU A 132 -0.58 -5.60 26.38
CA LEU A 132 0.21 -6.83 26.58
C LEU A 132 1.39 -6.64 27.55
N VAL A 133 2.04 -5.50 27.51
CA VAL A 133 3.24 -5.26 28.34
C VAL A 133 2.92 -4.65 29.71
N GLY A 134 1.65 -4.26 29.95
CA GLY A 134 1.24 -3.60 31.17
C GLY A 134 1.89 -2.21 31.34
N ALA A 135 2.26 -1.60 30.22
CA ALA A 135 2.74 -0.22 30.24
C ALA A 135 1.55 0.64 30.68
N LYS A 136 1.66 1.29 31.85
CA LYS A 136 0.80 2.41 32.17
C LYS A 136 1.11 3.42 31.07
N THR A 137 0.24 3.52 30.09
CA THR A 137 0.19 4.72 29.27
C THR A 137 0.12 5.85 30.26
N SER A 138 1.24 6.59 30.43
CA SER A 138 1.18 7.88 31.09
C SER A 138 -0.05 8.52 30.49
N ASN A 139 -0.95 9.01 31.36
CA ASN A 139 -2.03 9.88 30.96
C ASN A 139 -1.43 11.11 30.23
N VAL A 140 -0.89 10.88 29.03
CA VAL A 140 -1.13 11.80 27.98
C VAL A 140 -2.64 11.71 27.89
N THR A 141 -3.32 12.67 28.54
CA THR A 141 -4.64 13.09 28.11
C THR A 141 -4.56 12.98 26.61
N LYS A 142 -5.10 11.85 26.10
CA LYS A 142 -5.37 11.70 24.68
C LYS A 142 -5.86 13.09 24.32
N PRO A 143 -5.16 13.90 23.51
CA PRO A 143 -5.83 15.03 22.93
C PRO A 143 -6.99 14.32 22.33
N THR A 144 -8.21 14.56 22.81
CA THR A 144 -9.44 14.03 22.22
C THR A 144 -9.14 14.16 20.76
N PRO A 145 -8.94 13.05 20.00
CA PRO A 145 -8.45 13.18 18.66
C PRO A 145 -9.45 14.12 18.06
N ALA A 146 -9.00 15.28 17.59
CA ALA A 146 -9.89 16.19 16.88
C ALA A 146 -10.61 15.26 15.94
N PRO A 147 -11.95 15.12 16.04
CA PRO A 147 -12.69 13.94 15.62
C PRO A 147 -12.12 13.50 14.29
N ALA A 148 -11.56 12.28 14.27
CA ALA A 148 -10.65 11.83 13.21
C ALA A 148 -11.37 12.15 11.92
N LYS A 149 -10.79 12.99 11.08
CA LYS A 149 -11.47 13.59 9.92
C LYS A 149 -12.02 12.44 9.10
N THR A 150 -13.32 12.34 9.07
CA THR A 150 -14.02 11.34 8.25
C THR A 150 -14.31 11.97 6.91
N TYR A 151 -14.15 11.19 5.88
CA TYR A 151 -14.35 11.61 4.50
C TYR A 151 -15.58 10.93 3.90
N LYS A 152 -16.13 11.57 2.90
CA LYS A 152 -17.20 11.06 2.03
C LYS A 152 -16.76 11.18 0.58
N VAL A 153 -17.38 10.42 -0.29
CA VAL A 153 -17.18 10.56 -1.72
C VAL A 153 -17.46 11.99 -2.16
N GLY A 154 -16.53 12.57 -2.90
CA GLY A 154 -16.58 13.96 -3.32
C GLY A 154 -15.86 14.95 -2.38
N ASP A 155 -15.40 14.52 -1.21
CA ASP A 155 -14.63 15.40 -0.32
C ASP A 155 -13.24 15.71 -0.90
N TYR A 156 -12.80 16.93 -0.66
CA TYR A 156 -11.42 17.31 -0.92
C TYR A 156 -10.50 16.74 0.16
N TYR A 157 -9.45 16.05 -0.29
CA TYR A 157 -8.41 15.48 0.56
C TYR A 157 -7.08 16.22 0.36
N ASN A 158 -6.41 16.53 1.45
CA ASN A 158 -5.05 17.06 1.45
C ASN A 158 -4.38 16.70 2.79
N ASP A 159 -3.27 15.98 2.73
CA ASP A 159 -2.43 15.60 3.88
C ASP A 159 -1.08 16.33 3.92
N GLY A 160 -0.90 17.33 3.06
CA GLY A 160 0.34 18.08 2.89
C GLY A 160 1.34 17.44 1.92
N VAL A 161 1.13 16.18 1.54
CA VAL A 161 1.95 15.44 0.56
C VAL A 161 1.12 15.08 -0.67
N ARG A 162 -0.13 14.65 -0.47
CA ARG A 162 -1.05 14.25 -1.52
C ARG A 162 -2.30 15.11 -1.49
N GLU A 163 -2.75 15.50 -2.65
CA GLU A 163 -3.94 16.34 -2.84
C GLU A 163 -4.83 15.72 -3.91
N GLY A 164 -6.12 15.55 -3.58
CA GLY A 164 -7.05 14.92 -4.49
C GLY A 164 -8.50 15.01 -4.03
N VAL A 165 -9.38 14.29 -4.71
CA VAL A 165 -10.79 14.18 -4.37
C VAL A 165 -11.14 12.72 -4.07
N VAL A 166 -11.83 12.49 -2.97
CA VAL A 166 -12.24 11.16 -2.52
C VAL A 166 -13.26 10.56 -3.49
N PHE A 167 -12.98 9.37 -4.02
CA PHE A 167 -13.90 8.64 -4.88
C PHE A 167 -14.33 7.29 -4.30
N GLU A 168 -13.63 6.79 -3.31
CA GLU A 168 -13.93 5.56 -2.57
C GLU A 168 -13.60 5.77 -1.10
N VAL A 169 -14.42 5.26 -0.19
CA VAL A 169 -14.23 5.43 1.24
C VAL A 169 -14.72 4.20 2.00
N SER A 170 -13.99 3.81 3.04
CA SER A 170 -14.37 2.76 3.98
C SER A 170 -15.60 3.12 4.80
N ALA A 171 -16.25 2.12 5.40
CA ALA A 171 -17.47 2.32 6.19
C ALA A 171 -17.27 3.27 7.39
N ASP A 172 -16.04 3.34 7.94
CA ASP A 172 -15.70 4.25 9.04
C ASP A 172 -15.33 5.67 8.59
N GLY A 173 -15.25 5.90 7.27
CA GLY A 173 -14.91 7.19 6.68
C GLY A 173 -13.42 7.60 6.82
N ARG A 174 -12.56 6.76 7.36
CA ARG A 174 -11.18 7.11 7.70
C ARG A 174 -10.15 6.72 6.66
N HIS A 175 -10.47 5.74 5.85
CA HIS A 175 -9.64 5.21 4.78
C HIS A 175 -10.38 5.27 3.47
N GLY A 176 -9.64 5.33 2.38
CA GLY A 176 -10.27 5.40 1.07
C GLY A 176 -9.26 5.63 -0.04
N LYS A 177 -9.78 6.08 -1.17
CA LYS A 177 -8.95 6.41 -2.33
C LYS A 177 -9.33 7.78 -2.87
N ILE A 178 -8.31 8.49 -3.31
CA ILE A 178 -8.42 9.80 -3.94
C ILE A 178 -8.00 9.74 -5.40
N VAL A 179 -8.64 10.54 -6.22
CA VAL A 179 -8.22 10.83 -7.59
C VAL A 179 -7.46 12.16 -7.60
N SER A 180 -6.37 12.23 -8.37
CA SER A 180 -5.50 13.42 -8.45
C SER A 180 -6.22 14.66 -8.93
N MET A 181 -5.81 15.84 -8.48
CA MET A 181 -6.33 17.14 -8.94
C MET A 181 -6.05 17.40 -10.43
N LYS A 182 -4.99 16.80 -10.95
CA LYS A 182 -4.54 16.96 -12.35
C LYS A 182 -4.69 15.66 -13.13
N GLN A 183 -4.77 15.78 -14.44
CA GLN A 183 -4.59 14.68 -15.39
C GLN A 183 -3.43 14.97 -16.32
N SER A 184 -3.01 14.01 -17.13
CA SER A 184 -2.00 14.24 -18.16
C SER A 184 -2.50 15.30 -19.15
N ALA A 185 -1.62 16.25 -19.52
CA ALA A 185 -1.94 17.29 -20.49
C ALA A 185 -2.23 16.68 -21.87
N GLU A 186 -1.51 15.62 -22.19
CA GLU A 186 -1.61 14.88 -23.45
C GLU A 186 -2.01 13.43 -23.21
N ARG A 187 -2.41 12.78 -24.29
CA ARG A 187 -2.60 11.33 -24.29
C ARG A 187 -1.24 10.65 -24.28
N LEU A 188 -1.09 9.65 -23.45
CA LEU A 188 0.15 8.90 -23.25
C LEU A 188 -0.03 7.44 -23.69
N GLN A 189 1.04 6.82 -24.17
CA GLN A 189 1.07 5.39 -24.38
C GLN A 189 1.08 4.64 -23.03
N TRP A 190 0.45 3.49 -23.00
CA TRP A 190 0.58 2.59 -21.87
C TRP A 190 2.01 2.05 -21.78
N SER A 191 2.55 1.61 -22.93
CA SER A 191 3.98 1.32 -23.11
C SER A 191 4.47 1.92 -24.41
N SER A 192 5.67 2.54 -24.37
CA SER A 192 6.37 3.07 -25.56
C SER A 192 7.46 2.12 -26.07
N ASP A 193 7.72 1.02 -25.38
CA ASP A 193 8.72 0.03 -25.76
C ASP A 193 8.07 -1.07 -26.61
N TYR A 194 8.58 -1.25 -27.82
CA TYR A 194 8.04 -2.20 -28.79
C TYR A 194 8.07 -3.68 -28.30
N ALA A 195 9.11 -4.05 -27.56
CA ALA A 195 9.21 -5.40 -27.01
C ALA A 195 8.17 -5.62 -25.91
N GLU A 196 7.98 -4.63 -25.02
CA GLU A 196 7.00 -4.68 -23.94
C GLU A 196 5.54 -4.66 -24.46
N GLN A 197 5.30 -4.06 -25.60
CA GLN A 197 3.98 -4.08 -26.25
C GLN A 197 3.60 -5.48 -26.76
N LYS A 198 4.58 -6.32 -27.05
CA LYS A 198 4.39 -7.67 -27.61
C LYS A 198 4.41 -8.80 -26.59
N GLN A 199 4.49 -8.47 -25.31
CA GLN A 199 4.48 -9.45 -24.22
C GLN A 199 3.55 -9.06 -23.08
N LEU A 200 3.09 -10.06 -22.34
CA LEU A 200 2.45 -9.84 -21.04
C LEU A 200 3.55 -9.74 -19.99
N ILE A 201 3.44 -8.74 -19.15
CA ILE A 201 4.41 -8.49 -18.05
C ILE A 201 3.80 -8.82 -16.68
N GLY A 202 2.58 -9.39 -16.67
CA GLY A 202 1.90 -9.87 -15.47
C GLY A 202 1.34 -8.75 -14.60
N ILE A 203 0.97 -7.63 -15.21
CA ILE A 203 0.34 -6.48 -14.55
C ILE A 203 -1.17 -6.56 -14.79
N ASP A 204 -1.80 -7.54 -14.17
CA ASP A 204 -3.14 -8.01 -14.49
C ASP A 204 -4.17 -7.84 -13.36
N SER A 205 -3.77 -7.26 -12.22
CA SER A 205 -4.73 -7.01 -11.16
C SER A 205 -5.82 -6.03 -11.61
N GLU A 206 -7.06 -6.50 -11.61
CA GLU A 206 -8.23 -5.70 -11.97
C GLU A 206 -8.67 -4.78 -10.82
N THR A 207 -8.29 -5.07 -9.58
CA THR A 207 -8.78 -4.37 -8.37
C THR A 207 -7.71 -3.58 -7.63
N ASN A 208 -6.42 -3.76 -7.94
CA ASN A 208 -5.32 -3.17 -7.19
C ASN A 208 -4.27 -2.54 -8.12
N GLY A 209 -4.44 -1.26 -8.44
CA GLY A 209 -3.50 -0.51 -9.28
C GLY A 209 -2.16 -0.24 -8.59
N ALA A 210 -2.14 -0.14 -7.25
CA ALA A 210 -0.88 0.01 -6.50
C ALA A 210 0.01 -1.24 -6.64
N TYR A 211 -0.57 -2.44 -6.61
CA TYR A 211 0.12 -3.68 -6.89
C TYR A 211 0.67 -3.71 -8.33
N ASN A 212 -0.14 -3.33 -9.32
CA ASN A 212 0.30 -3.23 -10.71
C ASN A 212 1.47 -2.26 -10.84
N MET A 213 1.41 -1.09 -10.18
CA MET A 213 2.47 -0.11 -10.16
C MET A 213 3.76 -0.63 -9.50
N ALA A 214 3.65 -1.38 -8.41
CA ALA A 214 4.80 -2.00 -7.76
C ALA A 214 5.50 -2.99 -8.71
N LYS A 215 4.75 -3.81 -9.44
CA LYS A 215 5.29 -4.71 -10.46
C LYS A 215 6.01 -3.95 -11.60
N VAL A 216 5.41 -2.89 -12.15
CA VAL A 216 6.05 -2.08 -13.19
C VAL A 216 7.40 -1.53 -12.71
N LYS A 217 7.46 -1.06 -11.46
CA LYS A 217 8.69 -0.51 -10.88
C LYS A 217 9.85 -1.51 -10.77
N THR A 218 9.60 -2.82 -10.83
CA THR A 218 10.67 -3.86 -10.84
C THR A 218 11.33 -4.01 -12.20
N ILE A 219 10.70 -3.52 -13.28
CA ILE A 219 11.20 -3.66 -14.64
C ILE A 219 12.32 -2.64 -14.88
N SER A 220 13.48 -3.13 -15.35
CA SER A 220 14.60 -2.24 -15.66
C SER A 220 14.22 -1.20 -16.73
N GLY A 221 14.50 0.07 -16.44
CA GLY A 221 14.16 1.17 -17.34
C GLY A 221 12.67 1.49 -17.45
N TRP A 222 11.84 1.06 -16.51
CA TRP A 222 10.39 1.22 -16.56
C TRP A 222 9.92 2.68 -16.80
N ARG A 223 10.65 3.66 -16.29
CA ARG A 223 10.28 5.07 -16.48
C ARG A 223 10.32 5.54 -17.94
N SER A 224 11.19 4.96 -18.75
CA SER A 224 11.24 5.24 -20.20
C SER A 224 10.28 4.37 -21.01
N LYS A 225 9.96 3.17 -20.50
CA LYS A 225 9.13 2.17 -21.20
C LYS A 225 7.62 2.38 -21.00
N TYR A 226 7.19 2.94 -19.85
CA TYR A 226 5.79 3.03 -19.44
C TYR A 226 5.37 4.47 -19.10
N PRO A 227 5.12 5.31 -20.12
CA PRO A 227 4.80 6.74 -19.94
C PRO A 227 3.59 7.00 -19.04
N ALA A 228 2.53 6.20 -19.15
CA ALA A 228 1.34 6.33 -18.32
C ALA A 228 1.62 6.13 -16.82
N PHE A 229 2.41 5.11 -16.49
CA PHE A 229 2.82 4.82 -15.11
C PHE A 229 3.80 5.86 -14.58
N LYS A 230 4.75 6.27 -15.43
CA LYS A 230 5.71 7.32 -15.09
C LYS A 230 5.01 8.59 -14.69
N TRP A 231 4.00 9.01 -15.45
CA TRP A 231 3.24 10.23 -15.18
C TRP A 231 2.61 10.19 -13.78
N CYS A 232 2.02 9.05 -13.39
CA CYS A 232 1.46 8.89 -12.05
C CYS A 232 2.53 8.99 -10.96
N ALA A 233 3.68 8.32 -11.15
CA ALA A 233 4.79 8.34 -10.19
C ALA A 233 5.43 9.72 -10.03
N ASP A 234 5.39 10.55 -11.07
CA ASP A 234 5.96 11.90 -11.06
C ASP A 234 5.10 12.89 -10.24
N LEU A 235 3.86 12.53 -9.87
CA LEU A 235 3.05 13.29 -8.92
C LEU A 235 3.54 13.14 -7.46
N GLY A 236 4.38 12.17 -7.17
CA GLY A 236 4.93 11.92 -5.86
C GLY A 236 4.65 10.51 -5.32
N GLU A 237 5.09 10.27 -4.09
CA GLU A 237 4.93 8.97 -3.44
C GLU A 237 3.45 8.64 -3.20
N GLY A 238 3.10 7.37 -3.38
CA GLY A 238 1.74 6.86 -3.19
C GLY A 238 0.82 7.02 -4.39
N TRP A 239 1.18 7.77 -5.44
CA TRP A 239 0.40 7.90 -6.65
C TRP A 239 0.66 6.76 -7.64
N TYR A 240 -0.41 6.20 -8.22
CA TYR A 240 -0.34 5.10 -9.16
C TYR A 240 -1.43 5.18 -10.24
N LEU A 241 -1.23 4.45 -11.33
CA LEU A 241 -2.22 4.29 -12.39
C LEU A 241 -3.32 3.34 -11.88
N PRO A 242 -4.60 3.76 -11.84
CA PRO A 242 -5.68 2.95 -11.30
C PRO A 242 -5.82 1.61 -12.03
N SER A 243 -6.18 0.56 -11.32
CA SER A 243 -6.69 -0.67 -11.95
C SER A 243 -8.00 -0.40 -12.68
N ILE A 244 -8.47 -1.36 -13.48
CA ILE A 244 -9.71 -1.14 -14.26
C ILE A 244 -10.92 -0.96 -13.35
N GLU A 245 -11.04 -1.70 -12.25
CA GLU A 245 -12.16 -1.55 -11.31
C GLU A 245 -12.07 -0.21 -10.56
N GLU A 246 -10.90 0.21 -10.10
CA GLU A 246 -10.72 1.53 -9.50
C GLU A 246 -11.08 2.65 -10.46
N LEU A 247 -10.68 2.54 -11.73
CA LEU A 247 -10.99 3.51 -12.77
C LEU A 247 -12.50 3.62 -13.00
N LYS A 248 -13.20 2.49 -13.04
CA LYS A 248 -14.66 2.43 -13.24
C LYS A 248 -15.43 3.16 -12.13
N VAL A 249 -14.97 3.10 -10.89
CA VAL A 249 -15.65 3.75 -9.75
C VAL A 249 -15.87 5.23 -10.01
N PHE A 250 -14.84 5.96 -10.41
CA PHE A 250 -14.97 7.42 -10.57
C PHE A 250 -15.28 7.88 -12.00
N THR A 251 -15.27 6.96 -12.99
CA THR A 251 -15.62 7.31 -14.37
C THR A 251 -17.00 6.81 -14.78
N LEU A 252 -17.39 5.59 -14.40
CA LEU A 252 -18.65 4.98 -14.84
C LEU A 252 -19.79 5.13 -13.83
N ASN A 253 -19.51 5.25 -12.53
CA ASN A 253 -20.54 5.54 -11.53
C ASN A 253 -20.90 7.04 -11.59
N THR A 254 -22.10 7.35 -12.03
CA THR A 254 -22.57 8.73 -12.23
C THR A 254 -22.48 9.57 -10.96
N ALA A 255 -22.96 9.02 -9.83
CA ALA A 255 -22.98 9.77 -8.58
C ALA A 255 -21.58 10.12 -8.08
N VAL A 256 -20.65 9.18 -8.21
CA VAL A 256 -19.22 9.39 -7.85
C VAL A 256 -18.57 10.38 -8.81
N HIS A 257 -18.73 10.18 -10.12
CA HIS A 257 -18.19 11.06 -11.15
C HIS A 257 -18.61 12.52 -10.92
N ASP A 258 -19.90 12.76 -10.70
CA ASP A 258 -20.43 14.10 -10.52
C ASP A 258 -19.97 14.73 -9.20
N ALA A 259 -19.89 13.92 -8.12
CA ALA A 259 -19.37 14.38 -6.84
C ALA A 259 -17.89 14.78 -6.94
N VAL A 260 -17.09 13.96 -7.60
CA VAL A 260 -15.67 14.21 -7.85
C VAL A 260 -15.49 15.47 -8.69
N ASN A 261 -16.21 15.60 -9.80
CA ASN A 261 -16.10 16.74 -10.70
C ASN A 261 -16.50 18.07 -10.04
N ARG A 262 -17.57 18.08 -9.22
CA ARG A 262 -17.92 19.30 -8.45
C ARG A 262 -16.74 19.81 -7.61
N THR A 263 -16.06 18.91 -6.92
CA THR A 263 -14.93 19.30 -6.07
C THR A 263 -13.69 19.63 -6.86
N LEU A 264 -13.36 18.89 -7.93
CA LEU A 264 -12.26 19.23 -8.80
C LEU A 264 -12.42 20.67 -9.34
N ILE A 265 -13.60 21.01 -9.89
CA ILE A 265 -13.88 22.35 -10.41
C ILE A 265 -13.79 23.41 -9.30
N ALA A 266 -14.41 23.18 -8.15
CA ALA A 266 -14.43 24.12 -7.03
C ALA A 266 -13.03 24.40 -6.45
N ARG A 267 -12.09 23.45 -6.62
CA ARG A 267 -10.70 23.56 -6.15
C ARG A 267 -9.69 23.90 -7.23
N GLY A 268 -10.14 24.26 -8.45
CA GLY A 268 -9.25 24.62 -9.56
C GLY A 268 -8.49 23.43 -10.16
N GLY A 269 -8.94 22.21 -9.91
CA GLY A 269 -8.42 21.01 -10.52
C GLY A 269 -8.96 20.80 -11.94
N THR A 270 -8.38 19.85 -12.66
CA THR A 270 -8.88 19.45 -13.97
C THR A 270 -10.07 18.52 -13.79
N LYS A 271 -11.24 18.85 -14.32
CA LYS A 271 -12.40 17.96 -14.27
C LYS A 271 -12.14 16.63 -15.02
N LEU A 272 -12.80 15.56 -14.62
CA LEU A 272 -12.87 14.34 -15.42
C LEU A 272 -13.68 14.62 -16.70
N TYR A 273 -13.35 13.94 -17.78
CA TYR A 273 -14.11 14.05 -19.01
C TYR A 273 -15.56 13.64 -18.82
N ASP A 274 -16.46 14.40 -19.41
CA ASP A 274 -17.89 14.12 -19.37
C ASP A 274 -18.24 12.92 -20.27
N ARG A 275 -19.37 12.31 -19.97
CA ARG A 275 -19.96 11.28 -20.82
C ARG A 275 -20.31 11.87 -22.19
N GLY A 276 -20.02 11.14 -23.24
CA GLY A 276 -20.18 11.60 -24.61
C GLY A 276 -18.91 12.22 -25.21
N GLU A 277 -17.88 12.51 -24.44
CA GLU A 277 -16.62 12.99 -24.97
C GLU A 277 -15.78 11.86 -25.59
N TRP A 278 -15.20 12.12 -26.75
CA TRP A 278 -14.30 11.20 -27.48
C TRP A 278 -12.93 11.10 -26.78
N ARG A 279 -12.94 10.74 -25.50
CA ARG A 279 -11.78 10.69 -24.62
C ARG A 279 -11.80 9.38 -23.83
N GLY A 280 -10.62 8.91 -23.46
CA GLY A 280 -10.49 7.70 -22.63
C GLY A 280 -9.37 7.85 -21.62
N TYR A 281 -9.44 7.04 -20.55
CA TYR A 281 -8.44 6.95 -19.50
C TYR A 281 -7.85 5.56 -19.47
N TRP A 282 -6.51 5.49 -19.38
CA TRP A 282 -5.82 4.22 -19.14
C TRP A 282 -6.11 3.68 -17.74
N SER A 283 -6.22 2.35 -17.66
CA SER A 283 -6.00 1.60 -16.43
C SER A 283 -4.61 0.95 -16.43
N SER A 284 -4.16 0.50 -15.26
CA SER A 284 -2.92 -0.27 -15.13
C SER A 284 -3.07 -1.74 -15.52
N THR A 285 -4.29 -2.22 -15.74
CA THR A 285 -4.59 -3.64 -15.94
C THR A 285 -4.29 -4.07 -17.36
N GLU A 286 -3.40 -5.06 -17.53
CA GLU A 286 -3.17 -5.73 -18.82
C GLU A 286 -4.37 -6.54 -19.24
N ASP A 287 -4.50 -6.73 -20.56
CA ASP A 287 -5.42 -7.69 -21.18
C ASP A 287 -4.63 -8.67 -22.04
N ASN A 288 -4.95 -9.95 -21.96
CA ASN A 288 -4.30 -11.03 -22.73
C ASN A 288 -4.68 -11.04 -24.21
N ARG A 289 -5.61 -10.19 -24.65
CA ARG A 289 -6.00 -10.06 -26.05
C ARG A 289 -4.91 -9.39 -26.86
N LYS A 290 -4.74 -9.88 -28.09
CA LYS A 290 -3.82 -9.31 -29.07
C LYS A 290 -4.60 -8.59 -30.15
N VAL A 291 -4.06 -7.47 -30.59
CA VAL A 291 -4.50 -6.73 -31.78
C VAL A 291 -3.60 -7.03 -32.96
N LEU A 292 -3.82 -6.33 -34.08
CA LEU A 292 -2.97 -6.42 -35.26
C LEU A 292 -1.49 -6.23 -34.91
N PHE A 293 -0.62 -6.95 -35.61
CA PHE A 293 0.84 -6.97 -35.38
C PHE A 293 1.29 -7.66 -34.07
N GLY A 294 0.39 -8.38 -33.38
CA GLY A 294 0.71 -9.19 -32.19
C GLY A 294 0.95 -8.40 -30.90
N GLU A 295 0.56 -7.15 -30.85
CA GLU A 295 0.61 -6.35 -29.64
C GLU A 295 -0.48 -6.79 -28.66
N PHE A 296 -0.13 -6.84 -27.36
CA PHE A 296 -1.09 -7.03 -26.30
C PHE A 296 -1.80 -5.72 -25.93
N CYS A 297 -2.96 -5.88 -25.31
CA CYS A 297 -3.81 -4.77 -24.92
C CYS A 297 -3.65 -4.42 -23.43
N ALA A 298 -4.16 -3.25 -23.07
CA ALA A 298 -4.46 -2.86 -21.71
C ALA A 298 -5.88 -2.30 -21.64
N TRP A 299 -6.51 -2.45 -20.49
CA TRP A 299 -7.85 -1.94 -20.26
C TRP A 299 -7.86 -0.42 -20.12
N ASN A 300 -8.93 0.19 -20.64
CA ASN A 300 -9.21 1.60 -20.50
C ASN A 300 -10.72 1.85 -20.37
N VAL A 301 -11.10 3.02 -19.89
CA VAL A 301 -12.49 3.50 -19.94
C VAL A 301 -12.62 4.54 -21.04
N TYR A 302 -13.59 4.37 -21.92
CA TYR A 302 -13.92 5.27 -23.00
C TYR A 302 -15.20 6.06 -22.70
N MET A 303 -15.07 7.36 -22.53
CA MET A 303 -16.13 8.22 -22.02
C MET A 303 -17.27 8.44 -23.02
N TYR A 304 -17.02 8.34 -24.32
CA TYR A 304 -18.05 8.58 -25.34
C TYR A 304 -19.24 7.62 -25.20
N ARG A 305 -18.95 6.33 -25.00
CA ARG A 305 -19.97 5.29 -24.83
C ARG A 305 -20.10 4.80 -23.38
N VAL A 306 -19.35 5.39 -22.47
CA VAL A 306 -19.35 5.02 -21.04
C VAL A 306 -19.13 3.51 -20.84
N LEU A 307 -18.08 3.00 -21.45
CA LEU A 307 -17.75 1.56 -21.42
C LEU A 307 -16.26 1.32 -21.29
N THR A 308 -15.93 0.11 -20.87
CA THR A 308 -14.55 -0.38 -20.87
C THR A 308 -14.18 -0.95 -22.23
N LEU A 309 -12.99 -0.62 -22.67
CA LEU A 309 -12.38 -1.16 -23.89
C LEU A 309 -10.99 -1.71 -23.55
N ASN A 310 -10.50 -2.55 -24.43
CA ASN A 310 -9.09 -2.90 -24.50
C ASN A 310 -8.46 -2.26 -25.72
N THR A 311 -7.35 -1.62 -25.52
CA THR A 311 -6.61 -0.93 -26.58
C THR A 311 -5.17 -1.43 -26.55
N SER A 312 -4.51 -1.51 -27.72
CA SER A 312 -3.09 -1.80 -27.79
C SER A 312 -2.29 -0.95 -26.81
N LYS A 313 -1.28 -1.51 -26.17
CA LYS A 313 -0.37 -0.81 -25.27
C LYS A 313 0.35 0.35 -25.95
N SER A 314 0.51 0.32 -27.29
CA SER A 314 1.02 1.43 -28.11
C SER A 314 0.00 2.55 -28.33
N GLY A 315 -1.27 2.31 -28.03
CA GLY A 315 -2.33 3.32 -28.15
C GLY A 315 -2.16 4.46 -27.14
N ASN A 316 -2.92 5.53 -27.38
CA ASN A 316 -2.81 6.76 -26.60
C ASN A 316 -4.12 7.11 -25.89
N ASN A 317 -4.09 7.17 -24.54
CA ASN A 317 -5.18 7.65 -23.71
C ASN A 317 -4.69 8.65 -22.67
N TYR A 318 -5.62 9.36 -22.06
CA TYR A 318 -5.30 10.22 -20.92
C TYR A 318 -5.01 9.39 -19.68
N VAL A 319 -4.32 10.01 -18.74
CA VAL A 319 -3.94 9.41 -17.46
C VAL A 319 -4.47 10.25 -16.32
N ARG A 320 -5.11 9.56 -15.38
CA ARG A 320 -5.54 10.12 -14.10
C ARG A 320 -4.99 9.23 -13.00
N ALA A 321 -4.19 9.78 -12.12
CA ALA A 321 -3.62 9.02 -11.03
C ALA A 321 -4.59 8.89 -9.84
N VAL A 322 -4.42 7.84 -9.07
CA VAL A 322 -5.13 7.61 -7.80
C VAL A 322 -4.14 7.30 -6.70
N SER A 323 -4.58 7.49 -5.45
CA SER A 323 -3.78 7.15 -4.26
C SER A 323 -4.71 6.71 -3.13
N ALA A 324 -4.25 5.80 -2.27
CA ALA A 324 -4.96 5.43 -1.06
C ALA A 324 -4.58 6.37 0.12
N PHE A 325 -5.50 6.54 1.07
CA PHE A 325 -5.29 7.32 2.31
C PHE A 325 -5.87 6.63 3.52
#